data_bee83b2bd3f84fba23a332abf9a1026f
#
_entry.id   bee83b2bd3f84fba23a332abf9a1026f
#
_cell.length_a   1.000
_cell.length_b   1.000
_cell.length_c   1.000
_cell.angle_alpha   90.00
_cell.angle_beta   90.00
_cell.angle_gamma   90.00
#
_symmetry.space_group_name_H-M   'P 1'
#
loop_
_entity.id
_entity.type
_entity.pdbx_description
1 polymer ?
#
loop_
_entity_poly.entity_id
_entity_poly.type
_entity_poly.pdbx_seq_one_letter_code
_entity_poly.pdbx_strand_id
1 'polypeptide(L)'
;MSGAGEQLIRLNEVMARLRVECPWDREQTHVSLLTHLIEEACEVVDAVEEGTDADLCEELGDLLLQVYFHARIAQDEGRFTIDDVAQGIADKLIRRHPHVFGDGEVPEDLRGVWERRKRQEKGRTSSLEGIAQSLSALARTQKVISRARAH
;
A
#
# COMPACT_ATOMS: atom_id res chain seq x y z
N MET A 1 28.18 0.14 -2.54
CA MET A 1 26.79 -0.38 -2.35
C MET A 1 25.85 0.78 -2.53
N SER A 2 25.32 0.96 -3.74
CA SER A 2 24.17 1.84 -3.90
C SER A 2 22.98 1.14 -3.20
N GLY A 3 22.64 1.61 -2.03
CA GLY A 3 21.58 0.97 -1.26
C GLY A 3 20.21 1.24 -1.89
N ALA A 4 19.25 0.35 -1.66
CA ALA A 4 17.85 0.54 -2.05
C ALA A 4 17.31 1.94 -1.66
N GLY A 5 17.84 2.54 -0.59
CA GLY A 5 17.52 3.90 -0.16
C GLY A 5 17.89 4.99 -1.16
N GLU A 6 19.00 4.87 -1.87
CA GLU A 6 19.47 5.89 -2.82
C GLU A 6 18.50 6.07 -4.01
N GLN A 7 18.00 4.97 -4.56
CA GLN A 7 17.05 5.05 -5.68
C GLN A 7 15.67 5.54 -5.25
N LEU A 8 15.24 5.25 -4.02
CA LEU A 8 13.99 5.77 -3.47
C LEU A 8 14.08 7.28 -3.19
N ILE A 9 15.23 7.75 -2.71
CA ILE A 9 15.50 9.20 -2.55
C ILE A 9 15.46 9.88 -3.93
N ARG A 10 16.16 9.30 -4.92
CA ARG A 10 16.14 9.83 -6.30
C ARG A 10 14.72 9.87 -6.88
N LEU A 11 13.90 8.85 -6.66
CA LEU A 11 12.50 8.86 -7.10
C LEU A 11 11.71 10.01 -6.46
N ASN A 12 11.92 10.26 -5.16
CA ASN A 12 11.28 11.37 -4.46
C ASN A 12 11.69 12.74 -5.04
N GLU A 13 12.97 12.92 -5.39
CA GLU A 13 13.48 14.14 -6.04
C GLU A 13 12.89 14.32 -7.45
N VAL A 14 12.81 13.24 -8.22
CA VAL A 14 12.16 13.25 -9.55
C VAL A 14 10.70 13.68 -9.44
N MET A 15 9.95 13.11 -8.50
CA MET A 15 8.55 13.50 -8.28
C MET A 15 8.41 14.97 -7.86
N ALA A 16 9.28 15.46 -6.99
CA ALA A 16 9.30 16.85 -6.59
C ALA A 16 9.49 17.79 -7.79
N ARG A 17 10.39 17.42 -8.70
CA ARG A 17 10.69 18.20 -9.91
C ARG A 17 9.55 18.13 -10.91
N LEU A 18 8.96 16.96 -11.15
CA LEU A 18 7.82 16.79 -12.05
C LEU A 18 6.62 17.62 -11.61
N ARG A 19 6.32 17.67 -10.31
CA ARG A 19 5.23 18.51 -9.78
C ARG A 19 5.40 20.01 -10.01
N VAL A 20 6.62 20.47 -10.22
CA VAL A 20 6.93 21.88 -10.49
C VAL A 20 7.02 22.15 -12.00
N GLU A 21 7.71 21.28 -12.74
CA GLU A 21 8.12 21.55 -14.12
C GLU A 21 7.19 20.94 -15.18
N CYS A 22 6.51 19.81 -14.87
CA CYS A 22 5.60 19.17 -15.82
C CYS A 22 4.17 19.69 -15.63
N PRO A 23 3.55 20.30 -16.67
CA PRO A 23 2.19 20.83 -16.55
C PRO A 23 1.16 19.75 -16.20
N TRP A 24 1.29 18.54 -16.75
CA TRP A 24 0.37 17.44 -16.47
C TRP A 24 0.49 16.98 -15.01
N ASP A 25 1.71 16.70 -14.54
CA ASP A 25 1.93 16.25 -13.16
C ASP A 25 1.47 17.28 -12.14
N ARG A 26 1.71 18.56 -12.41
CA ARG A 26 1.33 19.67 -11.52
C ARG A 26 -0.18 19.77 -11.29
N GLU A 27 -0.97 19.43 -12.30
CA GLU A 27 -2.44 19.53 -12.25
C GLU A 27 -3.11 18.33 -11.58
N GLN A 28 -2.37 17.22 -11.36
CA GLN A 28 -2.95 16.02 -10.78
C GLN A 28 -3.37 16.24 -9.34
N THR A 29 -4.47 15.57 -8.99
CA THR A 29 -5.05 15.50 -7.65
C THR A 29 -5.16 14.04 -7.19
N HIS A 30 -5.43 13.82 -5.91
CA HIS A 30 -5.73 12.48 -5.42
C HIS A 30 -6.86 11.82 -6.23
N VAL A 31 -7.90 12.57 -6.57
CA VAL A 31 -9.07 12.06 -7.31
C VAL A 31 -8.72 11.74 -8.75
N SER A 32 -7.97 12.60 -9.45
CA SER A 32 -7.61 12.37 -10.85
C SER A 32 -6.71 11.13 -11.04
N LEU A 33 -5.95 10.75 -10.02
CA LEU A 33 -5.05 9.60 -10.04
C LEU A 33 -5.72 8.27 -9.67
N LEU A 34 -6.97 8.25 -9.23
CA LEU A 34 -7.63 6.99 -8.79
C LEU A 34 -7.73 5.95 -9.91
N THR A 35 -8.02 6.38 -11.14
CA THR A 35 -8.09 5.48 -12.28
C THR A 35 -6.73 4.84 -12.54
N HIS A 36 -5.66 5.63 -12.57
CA HIS A 36 -4.29 5.14 -12.76
C HIS A 36 -3.90 4.16 -11.66
N LEU A 37 -4.16 4.46 -10.39
CA LEU A 37 -3.86 3.55 -9.28
C LEU A 37 -4.52 2.17 -9.45
N ILE A 38 -5.75 2.13 -9.95
CA ILE A 38 -6.46 0.86 -10.20
C ILE A 38 -5.85 0.14 -11.41
N GLU A 39 -5.54 0.86 -12.48
CA GLU A 39 -4.88 0.32 -13.67
C GLU A 39 -3.54 -0.33 -13.30
N GLU A 40 -2.64 0.40 -12.65
CA GLU A 40 -1.32 -0.11 -12.24
C GLU A 40 -1.44 -1.33 -11.31
N ALA A 41 -2.42 -1.33 -10.40
CA ALA A 41 -2.67 -2.50 -9.56
C ALA A 41 -3.13 -3.72 -10.36
N CYS A 42 -3.92 -3.54 -11.42
CA CYS A 42 -4.34 -4.62 -12.31
C CYS A 42 -3.17 -5.11 -13.17
N GLU A 43 -2.33 -4.22 -13.69
CA GLU A 43 -1.15 -4.56 -14.48
C GLU A 43 -0.13 -5.36 -13.67
N VAL A 44 0.05 -5.07 -12.37
CA VAL A 44 0.81 -5.94 -11.46
C VAL A 44 0.19 -7.34 -11.37
N VAL A 45 -1.14 -7.47 -11.34
CA VAL A 45 -1.80 -8.79 -11.32
C VAL A 45 -1.52 -9.55 -12.61
N ASP A 46 -1.66 -8.90 -13.76
CA ASP A 46 -1.40 -9.51 -15.07
C ASP A 46 0.07 -9.93 -15.20
N ALA A 47 1.01 -9.10 -14.74
CA ALA A 47 2.43 -9.43 -14.72
C ALA A 47 2.76 -10.64 -13.83
N VAL A 48 2.07 -10.80 -12.70
CA VAL A 48 2.22 -11.98 -11.82
C VAL A 48 1.65 -13.25 -12.46
N GLU A 49 0.50 -13.13 -13.17
CA GLU A 49 -0.20 -14.28 -13.74
C GLU A 49 0.44 -14.75 -15.06
N GLU A 50 0.86 -13.85 -15.92
CA GLU A 50 1.27 -14.15 -17.29
C GLU A 50 2.59 -13.49 -17.73
N GLY A 51 3.17 -12.59 -16.92
CA GLY A 51 4.34 -11.82 -17.25
C GLY A 51 5.68 -12.48 -16.89
N THR A 52 6.76 -11.78 -17.20
CA THR A 52 8.12 -12.10 -16.81
C THR A 52 8.53 -11.31 -15.55
N ASP A 53 9.71 -11.65 -14.98
CA ASP A 53 10.27 -10.85 -13.87
C ASP A 53 10.55 -9.40 -14.27
N ALA A 54 10.84 -9.15 -15.55
CA ALA A 54 11.06 -7.80 -16.06
C ALA A 54 9.73 -7.02 -16.09
N ASP A 55 8.64 -7.63 -16.58
CA ASP A 55 7.31 -7.04 -16.58
C ASP A 55 6.86 -6.74 -15.14
N LEU A 56 7.00 -7.70 -14.23
CA LEU A 56 6.65 -7.50 -12.84
C LEU A 56 7.46 -6.37 -12.18
N CYS A 57 8.74 -6.26 -12.51
CA CYS A 57 9.59 -5.18 -11.99
C CYS A 57 9.12 -3.80 -12.50
N GLU A 58 8.72 -3.72 -13.78
CA GLU A 58 8.16 -2.51 -14.40
C GLU A 58 6.85 -2.09 -13.71
N GLU A 59 5.87 -3.00 -13.63
CA GLU A 59 4.56 -2.70 -13.06
C GLU A 59 4.59 -2.38 -11.57
N LEU A 60 5.51 -3.02 -10.81
CA LEU A 60 5.76 -2.61 -9.42
C LEU A 60 6.35 -1.20 -9.33
N GLY A 61 7.12 -0.78 -10.32
CA GLY A 61 7.63 0.60 -10.44
C GLY A 61 6.49 1.59 -10.65
N ASP A 62 5.56 1.28 -11.55
CA ASP A 62 4.41 2.14 -11.86
C ASP A 62 3.43 2.21 -10.68
N LEU A 63 3.20 1.10 -9.99
CA LEU A 63 2.43 1.11 -8.75
C LEU A 63 3.15 1.93 -7.64
N LEU A 64 4.47 1.81 -7.52
CA LEU A 64 5.26 2.62 -6.58
C LEU A 64 5.17 4.11 -6.91
N LEU A 65 5.18 4.47 -8.21
CA LEU A 65 4.96 5.84 -8.66
C LEU A 65 3.64 6.40 -8.11
N GLN A 66 2.55 5.64 -8.12
CA GLN A 66 1.27 6.09 -7.56
C GLN A 66 1.37 6.44 -6.07
N VAL A 67 2.10 5.63 -5.30
CA VAL A 67 2.33 5.91 -3.87
C VAL A 67 3.11 7.21 -3.68
N TYR A 68 4.20 7.39 -4.41
CA TYR A 68 5.02 8.61 -4.34
C TYR A 68 4.25 9.83 -4.81
N PHE A 69 3.43 9.70 -5.85
CA PHE A 69 2.62 10.80 -6.38
C PHE A 69 1.60 11.29 -5.35
N HIS A 70 0.85 10.38 -4.75
CA HIS A 70 -0.10 10.72 -3.68
C HIS A 70 0.61 11.32 -2.46
N ALA A 71 1.74 10.77 -2.04
CA ALA A 71 2.52 11.31 -0.93
C ALA A 71 3.06 12.72 -1.27
N ARG A 72 3.48 12.94 -2.50
CA ARG A 72 3.97 14.26 -2.94
C ARG A 72 2.86 15.32 -2.96
N ILE A 73 1.66 15.00 -3.44
CA ILE A 73 0.50 15.89 -3.36
C ILE A 73 0.22 16.26 -1.90
N ALA A 74 0.20 15.27 -1.01
CA ALA A 74 -0.03 15.51 0.41
C ALA A 74 1.07 16.40 1.05
N GLN A 75 2.32 16.21 0.65
CA GLN A 75 3.45 17.03 1.11
C GLN A 75 3.36 18.47 0.62
N ASP A 76 2.97 18.69 -0.64
CA ASP A 76 2.76 20.02 -1.21
C ASP A 76 1.64 20.78 -0.47
N GLU A 77 0.67 20.06 0.10
CA GLU A 77 -0.41 20.59 0.93
C GLU A 77 -0.06 20.64 2.43
N GLY A 78 1.17 20.32 2.83
CA GLY A 78 1.65 20.36 4.20
C GLY A 78 1.01 19.32 5.14
N ARG A 79 0.55 18.17 4.61
CA ARG A 79 -0.17 17.14 5.40
C ARG A 79 0.74 16.03 5.92
N PHE A 80 1.40 15.31 5.03
CA PHE A 80 2.34 14.23 5.34
C PHE A 80 3.31 13.99 4.18
N THR A 81 4.38 13.24 4.43
CA THR A 81 5.46 12.95 3.49
C THR A 81 5.48 11.45 3.13
N ILE A 82 6.31 11.09 2.15
CA ILE A 82 6.59 9.68 1.84
C ILE A 82 7.27 8.96 3.02
N ASP A 83 8.07 9.66 3.81
CA ASP A 83 8.71 9.09 5.00
C ASP A 83 7.67 8.74 6.06
N ASP A 84 6.65 9.57 6.27
CA ASP A 84 5.53 9.27 7.18
C ASP A 84 4.76 8.02 6.73
N VAL A 85 4.56 7.87 5.42
CA VAL A 85 3.91 6.67 4.83
C VAL A 85 4.75 5.42 5.11
N ALA A 86 6.05 5.50 4.84
CA ALA A 86 6.98 4.39 5.05
C ALA A 86 7.10 4.01 6.54
N GLN A 87 7.28 5.00 7.40
CA GLN A 87 7.35 4.80 8.86
C GLN A 87 6.05 4.17 9.38
N GLY A 88 4.90 4.71 8.99
CA GLY A 88 3.61 4.21 9.45
C GLY A 88 3.36 2.74 9.11
N ILE A 89 3.78 2.28 7.92
CA ILE A 89 3.65 0.86 7.57
C ILE A 89 4.69 0.00 8.26
N ALA A 90 5.94 0.46 8.42
CA ALA A 90 6.98 -0.26 9.14
C ALA A 90 6.59 -0.49 10.61
N ASP A 91 6.19 0.54 11.32
CA ASP A 91 5.74 0.47 12.71
C ASP A 91 4.54 -0.47 12.88
N LYS A 92 3.60 -0.42 11.94
CA LYS A 92 2.46 -1.33 11.92
C LYS A 92 2.88 -2.79 11.77
N LEU A 93 3.81 -3.08 10.87
CA LEU A 93 4.33 -4.43 10.64
C LEU A 93 5.07 -4.95 11.88
N ILE A 94 5.95 -4.15 12.46
CA ILE A 94 6.68 -4.50 13.68
C ILE A 94 5.69 -4.84 14.81
N ARG A 95 4.73 -3.97 15.07
CA ARG A 95 3.73 -4.18 16.13
C ARG A 95 2.87 -5.42 15.90
N ARG A 96 2.57 -5.77 14.65
CA ARG A 96 1.73 -6.93 14.33
C ARG A 96 2.48 -8.26 14.30
N HIS A 97 3.82 -8.23 14.31
CA HIS A 97 4.68 -9.42 14.28
C HIS A 97 5.61 -9.52 15.50
N PRO A 98 5.07 -9.54 16.75
CA PRO A 98 5.91 -9.64 17.94
C PRO A 98 6.68 -10.96 18.02
N HIS A 99 6.26 -11.99 17.30
CA HIS A 99 7.00 -13.25 17.14
C HIS A 99 8.24 -13.13 16.24
N VAL A 100 8.41 -12.01 15.53
CA VAL A 100 9.58 -11.71 14.70
C VAL A 100 10.43 -10.60 15.31
N PHE A 101 9.80 -9.54 15.80
CA PHE A 101 10.44 -8.31 16.28
C PHE A 101 10.47 -8.17 17.80
N GLY A 102 10.01 -9.17 18.55
CA GLY A 102 9.95 -9.22 20.00
C GLY A 102 10.14 -10.62 20.55
N ASP A 103 9.75 -10.85 21.79
CA ASP A 103 9.86 -12.14 22.49
C ASP A 103 8.58 -12.99 22.37
N GLY A 104 7.71 -12.66 21.43
CA GLY A 104 6.45 -13.38 21.21
C GLY A 104 6.66 -14.74 20.61
N GLU A 105 5.92 -15.76 21.11
CA GLU A 105 5.85 -17.06 20.47
C GLU A 105 5.05 -17.00 19.16
N VAL A 106 5.38 -17.88 18.21
CA VAL A 106 4.63 -18.03 16.97
C VAL A 106 3.26 -18.64 17.28
N PRO A 107 2.14 -17.93 17.08
CA PRO A 107 0.82 -18.49 17.33
C PRO A 107 0.49 -19.64 16.37
N GLU A 108 -0.21 -20.66 16.83
CA GLU A 108 -0.74 -21.72 15.96
C GLU A 108 -1.69 -21.15 14.89
N ASP A 109 -2.53 -20.17 15.26
CA ASP A 109 -3.44 -19.43 14.37
C ASP A 109 -2.93 -18.00 14.11
N LEU A 110 -1.86 -17.87 13.31
CA LEU A 110 -1.30 -16.58 12.91
C LEU A 110 -2.34 -15.67 12.25
N ARG A 111 -3.20 -16.22 11.41
CA ARG A 111 -4.19 -15.46 10.64
C ARG A 111 -5.28 -14.89 11.55
N GLY A 112 -5.81 -15.69 12.44
CA GLY A 112 -6.83 -15.24 13.40
C GLY A 112 -6.28 -14.20 14.37
N VAL A 113 -5.05 -14.39 14.86
CA VAL A 113 -4.36 -13.40 15.71
C VAL A 113 -4.17 -12.07 14.95
N TRP A 114 -3.75 -12.13 13.69
CA TRP A 114 -3.60 -10.95 12.83
C TRP A 114 -4.92 -10.18 12.64
N GLU A 115 -6.01 -10.87 12.30
CA GLU A 115 -7.31 -10.23 12.09
C GLU A 115 -7.87 -9.66 13.40
N ARG A 116 -7.68 -10.33 14.56
CA ARG A 116 -8.06 -9.79 15.88
C ARG A 116 -7.30 -8.51 16.21
N ARG A 117 -5.97 -8.47 16.01
CA ARG A 117 -5.15 -7.26 16.22
C ARG A 117 -5.60 -6.11 15.33
N LYS A 118 -5.81 -6.36 14.04
CA LYS A 118 -6.34 -5.35 13.11
C LYS A 118 -7.69 -4.78 13.57
N ARG A 119 -8.56 -5.63 14.09
CA ARG A 119 -9.86 -5.22 14.59
C ARG A 119 -9.73 -4.32 15.82
N GLN A 120 -8.89 -4.71 16.78
CA GLN A 120 -8.64 -3.93 17.99
C GLN A 120 -8.03 -2.55 17.66
N GLU A 121 -7.00 -2.50 16.83
CA GLU A 121 -6.33 -1.25 16.42
C GLU A 121 -7.28 -0.28 15.73
N LYS A 122 -8.29 -0.77 15.03
CA LYS A 122 -9.27 0.03 14.30
C LYS A 122 -10.57 0.29 15.09
N GLY A 123 -10.67 -0.21 16.33
CA GLY A 123 -11.89 -0.10 17.14
C GLY A 123 -13.12 -0.73 16.50
N ARG A 124 -12.93 -1.76 15.67
CA ARG A 124 -14.03 -2.42 14.94
C ARG A 124 -14.80 -3.35 15.83
N THR A 125 -16.13 -3.24 15.80
CA THR A 125 -17.04 -4.10 16.56
C THR A 125 -17.44 -5.36 15.79
N SER A 126 -17.35 -5.33 14.46
CA SER A 126 -17.66 -6.46 13.58
C SER A 126 -16.43 -6.87 12.74
N SER A 127 -16.31 -8.16 12.46
CA SER A 127 -15.30 -8.70 11.53
C SER A 127 -15.48 -8.20 10.10
N LEU A 128 -16.69 -7.79 9.73
CA LEU A 128 -17.02 -7.31 8.38
C LEU A 128 -16.77 -5.81 8.18
N GLU A 129 -16.51 -5.08 9.26
CA GLU A 129 -16.20 -3.66 9.16
C GLU A 129 -14.87 -3.39 8.46
N GLY A 130 -14.80 -2.26 7.75
CA GLY A 130 -13.58 -1.77 7.08
C GLY A 130 -13.16 -2.59 5.87
N ILE A 131 -14.10 -3.28 5.22
CA ILE A 131 -13.89 -3.80 3.87
C ILE A 131 -14.04 -2.63 2.89
N ALA A 132 -13.00 -2.43 2.04
CA ALA A 132 -13.03 -1.34 1.07
C ALA A 132 -14.24 -1.47 0.13
N GLN A 133 -14.99 -0.38 0.00
CA GLN A 133 -16.22 -0.38 -0.80
C GLN A 133 -15.94 -0.36 -2.30
N SER A 134 -14.78 0.15 -2.70
CA SER A 134 -14.32 0.21 -4.09
C SER A 134 -13.80 -1.13 -4.64
N LEU A 135 -13.70 -2.17 -3.81
CA LEU A 135 -13.36 -3.52 -4.30
C LEU A 135 -14.40 -4.00 -5.31
N SER A 136 -13.95 -4.74 -6.35
CA SER A 136 -14.85 -5.45 -7.24
C SER A 136 -15.77 -6.39 -6.44
N ALA A 137 -16.95 -6.69 -6.97
CA ALA A 137 -17.91 -7.55 -6.30
C ALA A 137 -17.32 -8.91 -5.91
N LEU A 138 -16.49 -9.50 -6.78
CA LEU A 138 -15.81 -10.78 -6.53
C LEU A 138 -14.79 -10.66 -5.38
N ALA A 139 -13.89 -9.67 -5.44
CA ALA A 139 -12.88 -9.46 -4.42
C ALA A 139 -13.51 -9.13 -3.06
N ARG A 140 -14.61 -8.36 -3.06
CA ARG A 140 -15.37 -8.03 -1.85
C ARG A 140 -16.02 -9.28 -1.25
N THR A 141 -16.64 -10.11 -2.08
CA THR A 141 -17.24 -11.38 -1.64
C THR A 141 -16.20 -12.32 -1.05
N GLN A 142 -15.06 -12.50 -1.69
CA GLN A 142 -13.95 -13.30 -1.14
C GLN A 142 -13.48 -12.77 0.21
N LYS A 143 -13.39 -11.43 0.35
CA LYS A 143 -12.97 -10.79 1.61
C LYS A 143 -13.98 -11.02 2.73
N VAL A 144 -15.28 -10.92 2.44
CA VAL A 144 -16.36 -11.20 3.40
C VAL A 144 -16.29 -12.65 3.87
N ILE A 145 -16.23 -13.61 2.94
CA ILE A 145 -16.15 -15.03 3.26
C ILE A 145 -14.90 -15.35 4.08
N SER A 146 -13.75 -14.81 3.68
CA SER A 146 -12.48 -15.01 4.39
C SER A 146 -12.52 -14.52 5.83
N ARG A 147 -13.16 -13.37 6.07
CA ARG A 147 -13.30 -12.82 7.43
C ARG A 147 -14.35 -13.54 8.26
N ALA A 148 -15.44 -13.98 7.65
CA ALA A 148 -16.46 -14.77 8.33
C ALA A 148 -15.94 -16.14 8.80
N ARG A 149 -15.00 -16.74 8.05
CA ARG A 149 -14.37 -18.03 8.41
C ARG A 149 -13.27 -17.91 9.47
N ALA A 150 -12.76 -16.73 9.73
CA ALA A 150 -11.71 -16.46 10.73
C ALA A 150 -12.30 -16.25 12.15
N HIS A 151 -13.58 -16.52 12.33
CA HIS A 151 -14.35 -16.49 13.58
C HIS A 151 -14.95 -17.87 13.84
#